data_e4cd4576c7b9dbcadf3fe747d2c987ab
#
_entry.id   e4cd4576c7b9dbcadf3fe747d2c987ab
#
_cell.length_a   1.000
_cell.length_b   1.000
_cell.length_c   1.000
_cell.angle_alpha   90.00
_cell.angle_beta   90.00
_cell.angle_gamma   90.00
#
_symmetry.space_group_name_H-M   'P 1'
#
loop_
_entity.id
_entity.type
_entity.pdbx_description
1 polymer ?
#
loop_
_entity_poly.entity_id
_entity_poly.type
_entity_poly.pdbx_seq_one_letter_code
_entity_poly.pdbx_strand_id
1 'polypeptide(L)'
;MSKINSYQELLDLSSTVRNLRKGFITNFYPDPFRVDLWCKYGNLFYYSYPETVFFEQVERGFRHLFYISTSEQALKEALTVFFAECETGAFVVDVLGNDTDLPAKRLFEENGFQEYSSLVRMTRINSLVGEEKVIPDVAFQAGIGDVQEILKLYDTHFDAYVEQIPLREELERWIASDHVLVYRVGGHVVGFLIYDLIGMTLYLRYWFVHPEYRDQKIGAVLFKEFMRRGENTRRQLFWVITSNENAIKRYVHYGFSMEKMFDYVLINTL
;
A
#
# COMPACT_ATOMS: atom_id res chain seq x y z
N MET A 1 -21.67 -5.79 12.63
CA MET A 1 -20.53 -4.84 12.57
C MET A 1 -20.14 -4.42 13.98
N SER A 2 -18.85 -4.56 14.34
CA SER A 2 -18.31 -4.12 15.64
C SER A 2 -17.04 -3.30 15.40
N LYS A 3 -16.81 -2.29 16.25
CA LYS A 3 -15.65 -1.42 16.13
C LYS A 3 -14.41 -2.08 16.74
N ILE A 4 -13.25 -1.89 16.14
CA ILE A 4 -11.95 -2.28 16.70
C ILE A 4 -11.35 -1.08 17.42
N ASN A 5 -10.84 -1.30 18.64
CA ASN A 5 -10.33 -0.25 19.51
C ASN A 5 -8.81 -0.30 19.72
N SER A 6 -8.15 -1.39 19.33
CA SER A 6 -6.70 -1.53 19.45
C SER A 6 -6.11 -2.53 18.45
N TYR A 7 -4.82 -2.40 18.18
CA TYR A 7 -4.08 -3.39 17.40
C TYR A 7 -4.09 -4.79 18.04
N GLN A 8 -4.08 -4.87 19.38
CA GLN A 8 -4.15 -6.15 20.08
C GLN A 8 -5.48 -6.86 19.82
N GLU A 9 -6.61 -6.16 19.87
CA GLU A 9 -7.93 -6.71 19.55
C GLU A 9 -7.98 -7.28 18.12
N LEU A 10 -7.37 -6.58 17.16
CA LEU A 10 -7.23 -7.06 15.78
C LEU A 10 -6.42 -8.36 15.71
N LEU A 11 -5.31 -8.46 16.46
CA LEU A 11 -4.50 -9.67 16.52
C LEU A 11 -5.26 -10.83 17.14
N ASP A 12 -6.03 -10.58 18.20
CA ASP A 12 -6.84 -11.59 18.87
C ASP A 12 -7.91 -12.14 17.92
N LEU A 13 -8.62 -11.28 17.20
CA LEU A 13 -9.58 -11.67 16.16
C LEU A 13 -8.92 -12.49 15.05
N SER A 14 -7.78 -12.04 14.56
CA SER A 14 -6.99 -12.77 13.54
C SER A 14 -6.57 -14.16 14.02
N SER A 15 -6.25 -14.27 15.31
CA SER A 15 -5.85 -15.52 15.95
C SER A 15 -7.00 -16.51 16.06
N THR A 16 -8.25 -16.07 16.15
CA THR A 16 -9.41 -16.98 16.17
C THR A 16 -9.45 -17.87 14.94
N VAL A 17 -9.21 -17.30 13.75
CA VAL A 17 -9.16 -18.05 12.48
C VAL A 17 -7.91 -18.92 12.40
N ARG A 18 -6.72 -18.36 12.71
CA ARG A 18 -5.43 -19.09 12.66
C ARG A 18 -5.41 -20.31 13.55
N ASN A 19 -6.01 -20.23 14.75
CA ASN A 19 -6.03 -21.30 15.74
C ASN A 19 -6.90 -22.50 15.35
N LEU A 20 -7.78 -22.36 14.35
CA LEU A 20 -8.54 -23.47 13.79
C LEU A 20 -7.67 -24.49 13.06
N ARG A 21 -6.45 -24.09 12.60
CA ARG A 21 -5.48 -24.94 11.90
C ARG A 21 -6.03 -25.65 10.66
N LYS A 22 -6.99 -25.05 9.96
CA LYS A 22 -7.64 -25.57 8.75
C LYS A 22 -7.11 -24.99 7.46
N GLY A 23 -6.10 -24.13 7.52
CA GLY A 23 -5.55 -23.34 6.44
C GLY A 23 -5.62 -21.85 6.75
N PHE A 24 -5.09 -21.03 5.83
CA PHE A 24 -5.03 -19.59 6.04
C PHE A 24 -4.87 -18.87 4.71
N ILE A 25 -5.86 -18.06 4.35
CA ILE A 25 -5.81 -17.12 3.23
C ILE A 25 -6.15 -15.71 3.71
N THR A 26 -5.47 -14.70 3.19
CA THR A 26 -5.68 -13.32 3.61
C THR A 26 -5.14 -12.32 2.57
N ASN A 27 -5.75 -11.14 2.52
CA ASN A 27 -5.18 -9.94 1.90
C ASN A 27 -4.72 -8.92 2.95
N PHE A 28 -4.75 -9.26 4.25
CA PHE A 28 -4.52 -8.33 5.33
C PHE A 28 -3.15 -8.50 5.99
N TYR A 29 -2.28 -7.52 5.79
CA TYR A 29 -0.93 -7.43 6.35
C TYR A 29 -0.79 -6.11 7.13
N PRO A 30 -1.40 -6.01 8.34
CA PRO A 30 -1.53 -4.76 9.04
C PRO A 30 -0.21 -4.20 9.54
N ASP A 31 0.04 -2.91 9.30
CA ASP A 31 1.06 -2.13 9.99
C ASP A 31 0.50 -1.68 11.35
N PRO A 32 1.17 -1.99 12.48
CA PRO A 32 0.67 -1.65 13.81
C PRO A 32 0.35 -0.16 13.99
N PHE A 33 1.22 0.71 13.52
CA PHE A 33 1.05 2.15 13.65
C PHE A 33 -0.16 2.66 12.88
N ARG A 34 -0.37 2.16 11.65
CA ARG A 34 -1.53 2.51 10.82
C ARG A 34 -2.83 2.01 11.47
N VAL A 35 -2.85 0.79 11.99
CA VAL A 35 -4.02 0.25 12.70
C VAL A 35 -4.35 1.07 13.93
N ASP A 36 -3.36 1.49 14.72
CA ASP A 36 -3.59 2.33 15.89
C ASP A 36 -4.18 3.69 15.50
N LEU A 37 -3.78 4.26 14.35
CA LEU A 37 -4.40 5.47 13.80
C LEU A 37 -5.85 5.22 13.39
N TRP A 38 -6.14 4.12 12.70
CA TRP A 38 -7.52 3.75 12.33
C TRP A 38 -8.40 3.56 13.56
N CYS A 39 -7.89 2.92 14.61
CA CYS A 39 -8.58 2.80 15.89
C CYS A 39 -8.82 4.17 16.54
N LYS A 40 -7.79 5.04 16.56
CA LYS A 40 -7.87 6.41 17.10
C LYS A 40 -8.96 7.23 16.40
N TYR A 41 -9.05 7.14 15.07
CA TYR A 41 -10.07 7.84 14.28
C TYR A 41 -11.42 7.14 14.26
N GLY A 42 -11.48 5.90 14.75
CA GLY A 42 -12.72 5.15 14.88
C GLY A 42 -13.31 4.67 13.57
N ASN A 43 -12.46 4.43 12.57
CA ASN A 43 -12.85 4.03 11.23
C ASN A 43 -12.48 2.58 10.87
N LEU A 44 -12.15 1.75 11.87
CA LEU A 44 -11.86 0.32 11.69
C LEU A 44 -12.93 -0.54 12.39
N PHE A 45 -13.51 -1.46 11.63
CA PHE A 45 -14.59 -2.34 12.06
C PHE A 45 -14.29 -3.79 11.70
N TYR A 46 -15.04 -4.74 12.27
CA TYR A 46 -14.96 -6.15 11.92
C TYR A 46 -16.30 -6.86 11.87
N TYR A 47 -16.30 -7.96 11.14
CA TYR A 47 -17.40 -8.93 11.05
C TYR A 47 -16.80 -10.32 11.24
N SER A 48 -17.36 -11.09 12.15
CA SER A 48 -16.85 -12.42 12.51
C SER A 48 -17.83 -13.51 12.07
N TYR A 49 -17.29 -14.47 11.33
CA TYR A 49 -17.98 -15.68 10.88
C TYR A 49 -17.21 -16.92 11.40
N PRO A 50 -17.76 -18.15 11.33
CA PRO A 50 -17.13 -19.31 11.96
C PRO A 50 -15.67 -19.58 11.57
N GLU A 51 -15.31 -19.34 10.32
CA GLU A 51 -13.96 -19.60 9.79
C GLU A 51 -13.36 -18.38 9.02
N THR A 52 -14.01 -17.21 9.12
CA THR A 52 -13.62 -15.99 8.42
C THR A 52 -13.86 -14.77 9.28
N VAL A 53 -12.92 -13.85 9.25
CA VAL A 53 -13.10 -12.49 9.79
C VAL A 53 -12.85 -11.50 8.69
N PHE A 54 -13.79 -10.58 8.48
CA PHE A 54 -13.58 -9.38 7.68
C PHE A 54 -13.20 -8.21 8.56
N PHE A 55 -12.28 -7.39 8.08
CA PHE A 55 -11.99 -6.08 8.62
C PHE A 55 -12.38 -5.03 7.57
N GLU A 56 -13.04 -4.00 8.02
CA GLU A 56 -13.50 -2.89 7.19
C GLU A 56 -12.89 -1.61 7.69
N GLN A 57 -12.12 -0.96 6.85
CA GLN A 57 -11.61 0.37 7.11
C GLN A 57 -12.39 1.37 6.28
N VAL A 58 -13.08 2.31 6.94
CA VAL A 58 -13.86 3.36 6.30
C VAL A 58 -12.94 4.49 5.88
N GLU A 59 -12.89 4.76 4.60
CA GLU A 59 -12.11 5.83 4.00
C GLU A 59 -13.00 6.91 3.39
N ARG A 60 -12.42 7.75 2.54
CA ARG A 60 -12.98 8.93 1.88
C ARG A 60 -14.14 8.61 0.91
N GLY A 61 -15.22 8.05 1.42
CA GLY A 61 -16.41 7.70 0.62
C GLY A 61 -16.44 6.27 0.10
N PHE A 62 -15.53 5.42 0.54
CA PHE A 62 -15.54 3.98 0.28
C PHE A 62 -15.08 3.20 1.51
N ARG A 63 -15.16 1.87 1.45
CA ARG A 63 -14.79 0.93 2.48
C ARG A 63 -13.74 -0.02 1.94
N HIS A 64 -12.56 -0.03 2.55
CA HIS A 64 -11.52 -0.99 2.21
C HIS A 64 -11.79 -2.28 2.98
N LEU A 65 -11.97 -3.38 2.26
CA LEU A 65 -12.32 -4.67 2.83
C LEU A 65 -11.10 -5.59 2.88
N PHE A 66 -10.77 -6.02 4.08
CA PHE A 66 -9.73 -7.02 4.32
C PHE A 66 -10.36 -8.29 4.83
N TYR A 67 -9.72 -9.44 4.57
CA TYR A 67 -10.20 -10.72 5.05
C TYR A 67 -9.08 -11.61 5.60
N ILE A 68 -9.47 -12.45 6.54
CA ILE A 68 -8.70 -13.61 7.01
C ILE A 68 -9.66 -14.78 7.01
N SER A 69 -9.35 -15.85 6.29
CA SER A 69 -10.19 -17.04 6.20
C SER A 69 -9.35 -18.32 6.24
N THR A 70 -9.96 -19.43 6.64
CA THR A 70 -9.29 -20.74 6.62
C THR A 70 -9.15 -21.31 5.22
N SER A 71 -10.06 -20.95 4.29
CA SER A 71 -10.12 -21.52 2.94
C SER A 71 -10.96 -20.64 2.01
N GLU A 72 -10.89 -20.90 0.73
CA GLU A 72 -11.73 -20.27 -0.29
C GLU A 72 -13.22 -20.58 -0.08
N GLN A 73 -13.55 -21.80 0.33
CA GLN A 73 -14.92 -22.18 0.61
C GLN A 73 -15.49 -21.40 1.79
N ALA A 74 -14.73 -21.28 2.88
CA ALA A 74 -15.12 -20.49 4.05
C ALA A 74 -15.25 -19.00 3.70
N LEU A 75 -14.36 -18.46 2.85
CA LEU A 75 -14.46 -17.10 2.34
C LEU A 75 -15.75 -16.91 1.53
N LYS A 76 -16.07 -17.84 0.61
CA LYS A 76 -17.29 -17.81 -0.20
C LYS A 76 -18.55 -17.76 0.64
N GLU A 77 -18.64 -18.64 1.63
CA GLU A 77 -19.78 -18.69 2.55
C GLU A 77 -19.94 -17.39 3.34
N ALA A 78 -18.82 -16.87 3.85
CA ALA A 78 -18.81 -15.62 4.61
C ALA A 78 -19.19 -14.41 3.75
N LEU A 79 -18.69 -14.32 2.49
CA LEU A 79 -19.02 -13.25 1.54
C LEU A 79 -20.53 -13.21 1.23
N THR A 80 -21.15 -14.39 1.05
CA THR A 80 -22.59 -14.50 0.79
C THR A 80 -23.41 -13.88 1.92
N VAL A 81 -23.04 -14.17 3.18
CA VAL A 81 -23.73 -13.61 4.35
C VAL A 81 -23.40 -12.11 4.51
N PHE A 82 -22.12 -11.76 4.36
CA PHE A 82 -21.65 -10.37 4.51
C PHE A 82 -22.42 -9.42 3.60
N PHE A 83 -22.51 -9.71 2.30
CA PHE A 83 -23.20 -8.83 1.35
C PHE A 83 -24.72 -8.88 1.43
N ALA A 84 -25.30 -9.92 2.03
CA ALA A 84 -26.73 -9.95 2.35
C ALA A 84 -27.11 -9.03 3.53
N GLU A 85 -26.15 -8.76 4.43
CA GLU A 85 -26.36 -7.97 5.65
C GLU A 85 -25.74 -6.57 5.58
N CYS A 86 -24.87 -6.32 4.61
CA CYS A 86 -24.10 -5.09 4.53
C CYS A 86 -24.93 -3.95 3.96
N GLU A 87 -24.71 -2.75 4.49
CA GLU A 87 -25.28 -1.54 3.93
C GLU A 87 -24.66 -1.23 2.55
N THR A 88 -25.44 -0.62 1.67
CA THR A 88 -24.98 -0.16 0.35
C THR A 88 -23.81 0.81 0.47
N GLY A 89 -22.84 0.72 -0.45
CA GLY A 89 -21.69 1.60 -0.49
C GLY A 89 -20.61 1.06 -1.41
N ALA A 90 -19.62 1.89 -1.72
CA ALA A 90 -18.46 1.46 -2.48
C ALA A 90 -17.50 0.65 -1.60
N PHE A 91 -17.14 -0.54 -2.08
CA PHE A 91 -16.11 -1.38 -1.47
C PHE A 91 -14.91 -1.50 -2.38
N VAL A 92 -13.73 -1.52 -1.77
CA VAL A 92 -12.46 -1.82 -2.42
C VAL A 92 -11.83 -3.02 -1.72
N VAL A 93 -11.29 -3.95 -2.50
CA VAL A 93 -10.52 -5.08 -1.98
C VAL A 93 -9.30 -5.33 -2.84
N ASP A 94 -8.16 -5.51 -2.19
CA ASP A 94 -6.93 -5.94 -2.83
C ASP A 94 -6.85 -7.47 -2.81
N VAL A 95 -6.49 -8.08 -3.93
CA VAL A 95 -6.27 -9.54 -4.03
C VAL A 95 -4.86 -9.78 -4.56
N LEU A 96 -3.99 -10.28 -3.68
CA LEU A 96 -2.60 -10.52 -4.00
C LEU A 96 -2.38 -11.95 -4.47
N GLY A 97 -1.56 -12.12 -5.51
CA GLY A 97 -1.18 -13.45 -5.97
C GLY A 97 -0.20 -13.46 -7.14
N ASN A 98 0.18 -14.66 -7.55
CA ASN A 98 1.19 -14.88 -8.60
C ASN A 98 0.61 -15.30 -9.94
N ASP A 99 -0.70 -15.28 -10.08
CA ASP A 99 -1.44 -15.63 -11.28
C ASP A 99 -2.52 -14.60 -11.58
N THR A 100 -3.04 -14.60 -12.80
CA THR A 100 -4.18 -13.77 -13.21
C THR A 100 -5.51 -14.40 -12.79
N ASP A 101 -5.54 -15.71 -12.61
CA ASP A 101 -6.72 -16.51 -12.24
C ASP A 101 -6.64 -16.92 -10.76
N LEU A 102 -6.86 -15.98 -9.87
CA LEU A 102 -6.85 -16.23 -8.44
C LEU A 102 -8.26 -16.63 -7.95
N PRO A 103 -8.38 -17.74 -7.20
CA PRO A 103 -9.67 -18.14 -6.66
C PRO A 103 -10.35 -17.07 -5.82
N ALA A 104 -9.61 -16.38 -4.95
CA ALA A 104 -10.15 -15.28 -4.16
C ALA A 104 -10.69 -14.14 -5.05
N LYS A 105 -10.00 -13.79 -6.14
CA LYS A 105 -10.47 -12.78 -7.11
C LYS A 105 -11.82 -13.18 -7.69
N ARG A 106 -11.96 -14.43 -8.16
CA ARG A 106 -13.23 -14.94 -8.70
C ARG A 106 -14.36 -14.87 -7.69
N LEU A 107 -14.10 -15.17 -6.41
CA LEU A 107 -15.11 -15.08 -5.36
C LEU A 107 -15.64 -13.64 -5.19
N PHE A 108 -14.78 -12.65 -5.25
CA PHE A 108 -15.22 -11.24 -5.22
C PHE A 108 -15.97 -10.87 -6.49
N GLU A 109 -15.52 -11.30 -7.68
CA GLU A 109 -16.22 -11.07 -8.96
C GLU A 109 -17.63 -11.71 -8.96
N GLU A 110 -17.81 -12.91 -8.41
CA GLU A 110 -19.11 -13.55 -8.21
C GLU A 110 -20.05 -12.72 -7.28
N ASN A 111 -19.50 -11.86 -6.44
CA ASN A 111 -20.22 -10.93 -5.56
C ASN A 111 -20.28 -9.50 -6.12
N GLY A 112 -20.13 -9.31 -7.44
CA GLY A 112 -20.34 -8.05 -8.13
C GLY A 112 -19.14 -7.10 -8.14
N PHE A 113 -17.97 -7.51 -7.70
CA PHE A 113 -16.75 -6.72 -7.85
C PHE A 113 -16.25 -6.77 -9.29
N GLN A 114 -15.60 -5.70 -9.70
CA GLN A 114 -14.92 -5.61 -11.00
C GLN A 114 -13.48 -5.16 -10.78
N GLU A 115 -12.57 -5.68 -11.61
CA GLU A 115 -11.19 -5.22 -11.61
C GLU A 115 -11.14 -3.75 -12.04
N TYR A 116 -10.67 -2.90 -11.14
CA TYR A 116 -10.48 -1.48 -11.37
C TYR A 116 -9.06 -1.17 -11.83
N SER A 117 -8.08 -1.79 -11.19
CA SER A 117 -6.68 -1.62 -11.50
C SER A 117 -5.89 -2.87 -11.09
N SER A 118 -4.66 -2.95 -11.55
CA SER A 118 -3.72 -3.96 -11.06
C SER A 118 -2.32 -3.38 -10.95
N LEU A 119 -1.57 -3.88 -9.98
CA LEU A 119 -0.18 -3.52 -9.76
C LEU A 119 0.70 -4.77 -9.89
N VAL A 120 1.92 -4.58 -10.35
CA VAL A 120 2.95 -5.63 -10.39
C VAL A 120 4.10 -5.22 -9.47
N ARG A 121 4.64 -6.19 -8.73
CA ARG A 121 5.79 -5.95 -7.89
C ARG A 121 7.08 -5.97 -8.72
N MET A 122 7.89 -4.92 -8.57
CA MET A 122 9.20 -4.83 -9.17
C MET A 122 10.29 -4.96 -8.11
N THR A 123 11.35 -5.66 -8.42
CA THR A 123 12.46 -5.89 -7.49
C THR A 123 13.81 -5.72 -8.17
N ARG A 124 14.79 -5.30 -7.38
CA ARG A 124 16.21 -5.30 -7.74
C ARG A 124 17.00 -5.87 -6.57
N ILE A 125 17.93 -6.77 -6.88
CA ILE A 125 18.85 -7.34 -5.90
C ILE A 125 20.23 -6.70 -6.09
N ASN A 126 20.79 -6.13 -5.03
CA ASN A 126 22.14 -5.64 -5.02
C ASN A 126 23.11 -6.81 -4.79
N SER A 127 24.07 -6.98 -5.69
CA SER A 127 25.10 -8.04 -5.58
C SER A 127 26.16 -7.75 -4.51
N LEU A 128 26.37 -6.50 -4.19
CA LEU A 128 27.33 -6.04 -3.18
C LEU A 128 26.63 -5.08 -2.22
N VAL A 129 26.83 -5.33 -0.93
CA VAL A 129 26.43 -4.39 0.13
C VAL A 129 27.72 -3.66 0.52
N GLY A 130 27.78 -2.36 0.25
CA GLY A 130 28.90 -1.50 0.64
C GLY A 130 28.96 -1.35 2.17
N GLU A 131 30.15 -1.22 2.72
CA GLU A 131 30.36 -0.90 4.15
C GLU A 131 30.36 0.62 4.40
N GLU A 132 30.46 1.43 3.34
CA GLU A 132 30.48 2.88 3.47
C GLU A 132 29.14 3.44 3.96
N LYS A 133 29.21 4.32 4.95
CA LYS A 133 28.04 5.03 5.46
C LYS A 133 27.56 6.03 4.42
N VAL A 134 26.36 5.81 3.90
CA VAL A 134 25.69 6.77 2.99
C VAL A 134 25.35 8.04 3.77
N ILE A 135 25.94 9.17 3.37
CA ILE A 135 25.60 10.49 3.94
C ILE A 135 24.43 11.06 3.13
N PRO A 136 23.24 11.25 3.73
CA PRO A 136 22.10 11.81 3.03
C PRO A 136 22.38 13.21 2.46
N ASP A 137 21.89 13.49 1.25
CA ASP A 137 21.88 14.85 0.73
C ASP A 137 20.70 15.61 1.36
N VAL A 138 21.02 16.46 2.31
CA VAL A 138 20.01 17.24 3.07
C VAL A 138 19.21 18.21 2.21
N ALA A 139 19.69 18.56 1.01
CA ALA A 139 18.99 19.44 0.09
C ALA A 139 17.64 18.86 -0.38
N PHE A 140 17.50 17.51 -0.36
CA PHE A 140 16.28 16.81 -0.73
C PHE A 140 15.43 16.39 0.46
N GLN A 141 15.88 16.64 1.68
CA GLN A 141 15.16 16.20 2.88
C GLN A 141 13.87 17.02 3.07
N ALA A 142 12.76 16.30 3.31
CA ALA A 142 11.52 16.95 3.71
C ALA A 142 11.58 17.41 5.17
N GLY A 143 10.91 18.52 5.46
CA GLY A 143 10.66 19.00 6.81
C GLY A 143 9.18 18.97 7.15
N ILE A 144 8.85 19.18 8.42
CA ILE A 144 7.46 19.20 8.89
C ILE A 144 6.60 20.25 8.18
N GLY A 145 7.21 21.33 7.69
CA GLY A 145 6.55 22.38 6.92
C GLY A 145 6.03 21.91 5.54
N ASP A 146 6.57 20.82 4.98
CA ASP A 146 6.17 20.28 3.69
C ASP A 146 4.92 19.40 3.76
N VAL A 147 4.52 18.97 4.95
CA VAL A 147 3.42 18.00 5.18
C VAL A 147 2.15 18.43 4.47
N GLN A 148 1.73 19.67 4.66
CA GLN A 148 0.47 20.16 4.09
C GLN A 148 0.51 20.20 2.57
N GLU A 149 1.64 20.56 2.00
CA GLU A 149 1.82 20.63 0.56
C GLU A 149 1.85 19.22 -0.08
N ILE A 150 2.55 18.28 0.54
CA ILE A 150 2.57 16.87 0.11
C ILE A 150 1.17 16.25 0.19
N LEU A 151 0.41 16.45 1.29
CA LEU A 151 -0.95 15.95 1.41
C LEU A 151 -1.88 16.51 0.34
N LYS A 152 -1.74 17.81 0.00
CA LYS A 152 -2.50 18.41 -1.09
C LYS A 152 -2.17 17.78 -2.46
N LEU A 153 -0.90 17.43 -2.70
CA LEU A 153 -0.51 16.72 -3.92
C LEU A 153 -1.12 15.32 -3.98
N TYR A 154 -1.21 14.60 -2.86
CA TYR A 154 -1.94 13.33 -2.79
C TYR A 154 -3.43 13.52 -3.14
N ASP A 155 -4.10 14.45 -2.49
CA ASP A 155 -5.54 14.69 -2.70
C ASP A 155 -5.87 15.08 -4.15
N THR A 156 -4.91 15.67 -4.86
CA THR A 156 -5.12 16.17 -6.23
C THR A 156 -4.75 15.15 -7.31
N HIS A 157 -3.78 14.28 -7.06
CA HIS A 157 -3.12 13.52 -8.12
C HIS A 157 -3.11 12.00 -7.94
N PHE A 158 -3.50 11.50 -6.77
CA PHE A 158 -3.46 10.07 -6.48
C PHE A 158 -4.87 9.48 -6.46
N ASP A 159 -4.98 8.24 -6.91
CA ASP A 159 -6.23 7.50 -6.90
C ASP A 159 -6.34 6.71 -5.59
N ALA A 160 -7.25 7.14 -4.72
CA ALA A 160 -7.43 6.56 -3.40
C ALA A 160 -7.90 5.08 -3.43
N TYR A 161 -8.49 4.61 -4.54
CA TYR A 161 -8.85 3.20 -4.67
C TYR A 161 -7.63 2.29 -4.91
N VAL A 162 -6.60 2.83 -5.57
CA VAL A 162 -5.39 2.07 -5.96
C VAL A 162 -4.24 2.34 -4.99
N GLU A 163 -4.14 3.57 -4.51
CA GLU A 163 -2.99 4.04 -3.74
C GLU A 163 -3.43 4.39 -2.31
N GLN A 164 -2.92 3.66 -1.34
CA GLN A 164 -3.24 3.90 0.07
C GLN A 164 -2.72 5.28 0.50
N ILE A 165 -3.58 6.30 0.40
CA ILE A 165 -3.23 7.67 0.76
C ILE A 165 -2.82 7.74 2.25
N PRO A 166 -1.64 8.28 2.57
CA PRO A 166 -1.19 8.32 3.96
C PRO A 166 -2.00 9.30 4.79
N LEU A 167 -2.17 8.95 6.05
CA LEU A 167 -2.61 9.90 7.06
C LEU A 167 -1.50 10.90 7.37
N ARG A 168 -1.87 12.07 7.88
CA ARG A 168 -0.90 13.11 8.29
C ARG A 168 0.20 12.55 9.19
N GLU A 169 -0.18 11.79 10.21
CA GLU A 169 0.76 11.24 11.20
C GLU A 169 1.71 10.19 10.59
N GLU A 170 1.29 9.46 9.56
CA GLU A 170 2.18 8.56 8.82
C GLU A 170 3.24 9.36 8.07
N LEU A 171 2.83 10.42 7.37
CA LEU A 171 3.76 11.29 6.67
C LEU A 171 4.73 11.99 7.63
N GLU A 172 4.24 12.50 8.75
CA GLU A 172 5.07 13.11 9.80
C GLU A 172 6.09 12.12 10.38
N ARG A 173 5.68 10.86 10.58
CA ARG A 173 6.58 9.78 11.02
C ARG A 173 7.68 9.49 9.98
N TRP A 174 7.34 9.41 8.70
CA TRP A 174 8.34 9.20 7.64
C TRP A 174 9.31 10.38 7.54
N ILE A 175 8.82 11.62 7.69
CA ILE A 175 9.68 12.82 7.72
C ILE A 175 10.62 12.76 8.92
N ALA A 176 10.13 12.44 10.12
CA ALA A 176 10.93 12.31 11.33
C ALA A 176 11.99 11.19 11.24
N SER A 177 11.77 10.20 10.37
CA SER A 177 12.72 9.11 10.09
C SER A 177 13.65 9.37 8.90
N ASP A 178 13.64 10.56 8.33
CA ASP A 178 14.38 10.94 7.12
C ASP A 178 14.04 10.12 5.87
N HIS A 179 12.82 9.58 5.80
CA HIS A 179 12.35 8.71 4.72
C HIS A 179 11.55 9.44 3.64
N VAL A 180 11.52 10.76 3.65
CA VAL A 180 10.83 11.58 2.66
C VAL A 180 11.80 12.51 1.95
N LEU A 181 11.89 12.34 0.63
CA LEU A 181 12.64 13.23 -0.25
C LEU A 181 11.68 14.18 -0.95
N VAL A 182 12.06 15.44 -1.08
CA VAL A 182 11.31 16.46 -1.82
C VAL A 182 12.20 17.22 -2.80
N TYR A 183 11.61 17.66 -3.89
CA TYR A 183 12.21 18.61 -4.80
C TYR A 183 11.38 19.89 -4.83
N ARG A 184 12.04 21.04 -4.65
CA ARG A 184 11.34 22.33 -4.56
C ARG A 184 11.72 23.25 -5.70
N VAL A 185 10.73 23.97 -6.21
CA VAL A 185 10.91 25.08 -7.17
C VAL A 185 10.21 26.31 -6.60
N GLY A 186 10.92 27.41 -6.47
CA GLY A 186 10.36 28.63 -5.87
C GLY A 186 9.89 28.47 -4.42
N GLY A 187 10.44 27.50 -3.69
CA GLY A 187 10.04 27.19 -2.30
C GLY A 187 8.89 26.17 -2.18
N HIS A 188 8.24 25.78 -3.29
CA HIS A 188 7.12 24.84 -3.33
C HIS A 188 7.58 23.43 -3.68
N VAL A 189 6.96 22.42 -3.07
CA VAL A 189 7.18 21.00 -3.36
C VAL A 189 6.54 20.66 -4.70
N VAL A 190 7.37 20.36 -5.70
CA VAL A 190 6.92 19.95 -7.05
C VAL A 190 7.18 18.48 -7.34
N GLY A 191 7.84 17.78 -6.44
CA GLY A 191 8.02 16.34 -6.48
C GLY A 191 8.45 15.79 -5.14
N PHE A 192 8.06 14.55 -4.86
CA PHE A 192 8.48 13.86 -3.63
C PHE A 192 8.68 12.36 -3.90
N LEU A 193 9.43 11.74 -3.00
CA LEU A 193 9.63 10.30 -2.96
C LEU A 193 9.65 9.85 -1.50
N ILE A 194 8.85 8.84 -1.17
CA ILE A 194 8.73 8.28 0.19
C ILE A 194 9.12 6.81 0.15
N TYR A 195 9.90 6.39 1.12
CA TYR A 195 10.41 5.02 1.20
C TYR A 195 10.50 4.53 2.65
N ASP A 196 10.61 3.21 2.81
CA ASP A 196 10.96 2.57 4.07
C ASP A 196 12.27 1.79 3.94
N LEU A 197 12.99 1.72 5.05
CA LEU A 197 14.11 0.80 5.25
C LEU A 197 13.67 -0.29 6.23
N ILE A 198 13.40 -1.48 5.71
CA ILE A 198 12.93 -2.63 6.50
C ILE A 198 14.02 -3.72 6.48
N GLY A 199 14.82 -3.77 7.54
CA GLY A 199 16.00 -4.63 7.58
C GLY A 199 16.95 -4.32 6.43
N MET A 200 17.18 -5.29 5.53
CA MET A 200 18.03 -5.13 4.35
C MET A 200 17.24 -4.82 3.07
N THR A 201 16.02 -4.34 3.21
CA THR A 201 15.14 -4.00 2.09
C THR A 201 14.83 -2.51 2.06
N LEU A 202 15.06 -1.88 0.92
CA LEU A 202 14.60 -0.54 0.59
C LEU A 202 13.26 -0.67 -0.15
N TYR A 203 12.19 -0.15 0.44
CA TYR A 203 10.85 -0.22 -0.10
C TYR A 203 10.38 1.16 -0.53
N LEU A 204 10.21 1.39 -1.84
CA LEU A 204 9.62 2.62 -2.37
C LEU A 204 8.11 2.59 -2.16
N ARG A 205 7.60 3.53 -1.39
CA ARG A 205 6.17 3.71 -1.12
C ARG A 205 5.50 4.56 -2.19
N TYR A 206 6.05 5.76 -2.42
CA TYR A 206 5.47 6.74 -3.33
C TYR A 206 6.56 7.48 -4.07
N TRP A 207 6.31 7.78 -5.32
CA TRP A 207 7.17 8.61 -6.14
C TRP A 207 6.33 9.46 -7.08
N PHE A 208 6.37 10.77 -6.88
CA PHE A 208 5.55 11.73 -7.60
C PHE A 208 6.36 12.89 -8.12
N VAL A 209 6.01 13.36 -9.33
CA VAL A 209 6.44 14.66 -9.88
C VAL A 209 5.22 15.32 -10.48
N HIS A 210 4.99 16.57 -10.09
CA HIS A 210 3.88 17.37 -10.58
C HIS A 210 3.89 17.44 -12.11
N PRO A 211 2.74 17.25 -12.79
CA PRO A 211 2.67 17.16 -14.26
C PRO A 211 3.41 18.27 -15.00
N GLU A 212 3.31 19.51 -14.54
CA GLU A 212 3.98 20.69 -15.17
C GLU A 212 5.51 20.67 -15.09
N TYR A 213 6.09 19.78 -14.27
CA TYR A 213 7.54 19.70 -14.04
C TYR A 213 8.17 18.38 -14.53
N ARG A 214 7.39 17.49 -15.16
CA ARG A 214 7.84 16.12 -15.51
C ARG A 214 9.06 16.10 -16.45
N ASP A 215 9.18 17.01 -17.36
CA ASP A 215 10.28 17.04 -18.35
C ASP A 215 11.58 17.65 -17.82
N GLN A 216 11.61 18.08 -16.57
CA GLN A 216 12.76 18.74 -15.93
C GLN A 216 13.71 17.78 -15.20
N LYS A 217 13.60 16.46 -15.43
CA LYS A 217 14.43 15.40 -14.82
C LYS A 217 14.31 15.29 -13.29
N ILE A 218 13.35 15.97 -12.67
CA ILE A 218 13.15 15.98 -11.19
C ILE A 218 12.98 14.56 -10.66
N GLY A 219 12.16 13.75 -11.32
CA GLY A 219 11.98 12.35 -10.92
C GLY A 219 13.27 11.55 -10.93
N ALA A 220 14.13 11.75 -11.94
CA ALA A 220 15.42 11.06 -12.02
C ALA A 220 16.37 11.47 -10.88
N VAL A 221 16.35 12.74 -10.49
CA VAL A 221 17.17 13.26 -9.37
C VAL A 221 16.72 12.62 -8.05
N LEU A 222 15.40 12.66 -7.75
CA LEU A 222 14.85 12.03 -6.54
C LEU A 222 15.13 10.53 -6.51
N PHE A 223 14.95 9.84 -7.64
CA PHE A 223 15.18 8.41 -7.72
C PHE A 223 16.66 8.04 -7.56
N LYS A 224 17.58 8.85 -8.09
CA LYS A 224 19.03 8.68 -7.88
C LYS A 224 19.38 8.78 -6.39
N GLU A 225 18.81 9.76 -5.69
CA GLU A 225 19.03 9.92 -4.25
C GLU A 225 18.43 8.74 -3.47
N PHE A 226 17.22 8.28 -3.80
CA PHE A 226 16.63 7.07 -3.25
C PHE A 226 17.53 5.85 -3.42
N MET A 227 18.07 5.62 -4.64
CA MET A 227 18.97 4.51 -4.92
C MET A 227 20.26 4.60 -4.08
N ARG A 228 20.81 5.81 -3.91
CA ARG A 228 21.98 6.06 -3.09
C ARG A 228 21.72 5.72 -1.61
N ARG A 229 20.55 6.07 -1.07
CA ARG A 229 20.15 5.71 0.30
C ARG A 229 19.99 4.20 0.49
N GLY A 230 19.71 3.49 -0.59
CA GLY A 230 19.59 2.03 -0.63
C GLY A 230 20.86 1.26 -0.95
N GLU A 231 22.03 1.90 -1.09
CA GLU A 231 23.28 1.22 -1.48
C GLU A 231 23.63 0.06 -0.55
N ASN A 232 23.37 0.21 0.75
CA ASN A 232 23.63 -0.80 1.76
C ASN A 232 22.48 -1.81 1.97
N THR A 233 21.48 -1.81 1.11
CA THR A 233 20.38 -2.78 1.14
C THR A 233 20.65 -3.91 0.16
N ARG A 234 20.16 -5.11 0.49
CA ARG A 234 20.25 -6.29 -0.41
C ARG A 234 19.16 -6.30 -1.44
N ARG A 235 18.00 -5.76 -1.10
CA ARG A 235 16.81 -5.77 -1.95
C ARG A 235 16.19 -4.40 -2.02
N GLN A 236 15.75 -4.03 -3.20
CA GLN A 236 14.94 -2.83 -3.44
C GLN A 236 13.66 -3.29 -4.13
N LEU A 237 12.50 -2.84 -3.67
CA LEU A 237 11.22 -3.26 -4.23
C LEU A 237 10.14 -2.17 -4.12
N PHE A 238 9.15 -2.29 -4.98
CA PHE A 238 7.93 -1.46 -4.99
C PHE A 238 6.85 -2.10 -5.87
N TRP A 239 5.66 -1.51 -5.78
CA TRP A 239 4.54 -1.82 -6.66
C TRP A 239 4.38 -0.74 -7.72
N VAL A 240 4.02 -1.14 -8.94
CA VAL A 240 3.73 -0.22 -10.05
C VAL A 240 2.46 -0.65 -10.76
N ILE A 241 1.60 0.29 -11.10
CA ILE A 241 0.38 0.05 -11.87
C ILE A 241 0.77 -0.58 -13.20
N THR A 242 0.16 -1.72 -13.55
CA THR A 242 0.52 -2.54 -14.71
C THR A 242 0.36 -1.81 -16.03
N SER A 243 -0.62 -0.90 -16.14
CA SER A 243 -0.84 -0.07 -17.32
C SER A 243 0.19 1.07 -17.50
N ASN A 244 1.03 1.33 -16.47
CA ASN A 244 2.06 2.37 -16.55
C ASN A 244 3.35 1.85 -17.21
N GLU A 245 3.24 1.45 -18.49
CA GLU A 245 4.37 0.89 -19.25
C GLU A 245 5.60 1.79 -19.29
N ASN A 246 5.41 3.10 -19.33
CA ASN A 246 6.50 4.06 -19.36
C ASN A 246 7.31 4.04 -18.06
N ALA A 247 6.64 3.91 -16.91
CA ALA A 247 7.32 3.76 -15.64
C ALA A 247 8.03 2.40 -15.56
N ILE A 248 7.37 1.31 -15.96
CA ILE A 248 7.96 -0.03 -15.99
C ILE A 248 9.23 -0.07 -16.84
N LYS A 249 9.20 0.46 -18.08
CA LYS A 249 10.39 0.54 -18.96
C LYS A 249 11.54 1.32 -18.30
N ARG A 250 11.23 2.41 -17.61
CA ARG A 250 12.21 3.19 -16.86
C ARG A 250 12.81 2.40 -15.69
N TYR A 251 12.01 1.68 -14.95
CA TYR A 251 12.50 0.85 -13.85
C TYR A 251 13.37 -0.30 -14.32
N VAL A 252 13.00 -0.94 -15.44
CA VAL A 252 13.85 -1.97 -16.08
C VAL A 252 15.22 -1.36 -16.47
N HIS A 253 15.25 -0.14 -16.98
CA HIS A 253 16.50 0.58 -17.27
C HIS A 253 17.36 0.79 -15.99
N TYR A 254 16.75 0.97 -14.83
CA TYR A 254 17.44 1.06 -13.55
C TYR A 254 17.83 -0.31 -12.94
N GLY A 255 17.61 -1.39 -13.67
CA GLY A 255 17.98 -2.76 -13.27
C GLY A 255 16.95 -3.48 -12.41
N PHE A 256 15.71 -2.99 -12.36
CA PHE A 256 14.61 -3.70 -11.74
C PHE A 256 14.00 -4.73 -12.70
N SER A 257 13.48 -5.82 -12.14
CA SER A 257 12.72 -6.83 -12.86
C SER A 257 11.33 -6.99 -12.26
N MET A 258 10.35 -7.32 -13.08
CA MET A 258 9.02 -7.68 -12.61
C MET A 258 9.06 -9.05 -11.91
N GLU A 259 8.46 -9.13 -10.75
CA GLU A 259 8.19 -10.42 -10.10
C GLU A 259 6.84 -10.95 -10.60
N LYS A 260 6.64 -12.26 -10.49
CA LYS A 260 5.31 -12.87 -10.65
C LYS A 260 4.52 -12.68 -9.35
N MET A 261 4.21 -11.42 -9.04
CA MET A 261 3.40 -11.05 -7.89
C MET A 261 2.59 -9.82 -8.28
N PHE A 262 1.28 -9.99 -8.27
CA PHE A 262 0.31 -8.98 -8.66
C PHE A 262 -0.56 -8.62 -7.48
N ASP A 263 -1.08 -7.41 -7.50
CA ASP A 263 -2.13 -6.93 -6.63
C ASP A 263 -3.28 -6.44 -7.50
N TYR A 264 -4.42 -7.12 -7.43
CA TYR A 264 -5.63 -6.76 -8.16
C TYR A 264 -6.54 -5.95 -7.27
N VAL A 265 -6.74 -4.71 -7.63
CA VAL A 265 -7.67 -3.79 -6.96
C VAL A 265 -9.06 -4.01 -7.56
N LEU A 266 -9.95 -4.56 -6.77
CA LEU A 266 -11.35 -4.80 -7.17
C LEU A 266 -12.26 -3.82 -6.48
N ILE A 267 -13.26 -3.31 -7.18
CA ILE A 267 -14.27 -2.40 -6.63
C ILE A 267 -15.68 -2.94 -6.84
N ASN A 268 -16.53 -2.64 -5.86
CA ASN A 268 -17.96 -2.86 -5.95
C ASN A 268 -18.67 -1.57 -5.53
N THR A 269 -19.52 -1.04 -6.40
CA THR A 269 -20.30 0.20 -6.18
C THR A 269 -21.78 -0.11 -6.01
N LEU A 270 -22.11 -0.97 -5.04
CA LEU A 270 -23.50 -1.36 -4.71
C LEU A 270 -24.34 -0.21 -4.19
#